data_5d7f7fa5cbf2f5e02419ea2591da97f6
#
_entry.id   5d7f7fa5cbf2f5e02419ea2591da97f6
#
_cell.length_a   1.000
_cell.length_b   1.000
_cell.length_c   1.000
_cell.angle_alpha   90.00
_cell.angle_beta   90.00
_cell.angle_gamma   90.00
#
_symmetry.space_group_name_H-M   'P 1'
#
loop_
_entity.id
_entity.type
_entity.pdbx_description
1 polymer ?
#
loop_
_entity_poly.entity_id
_entity_poly.type
_entity_poly.pdbx_seq_one_letter_code
_entity_poly.pdbx_strand_id
1 'polypeptide(L)'
;MPLDATWPVQHELLKDIAELLLVFLPGAVVLTVVLRQSKVVAALAQLNDLQERGDRQNALAMKAIEVDKQWFILGVSNSWVTAYVMGAWPKYYYLFYTPKVLSLIFLRLVKFYTKKQHFLLWDFCYWANFLCIFYCWFRPESPALFRTVFMCANGPLAWSVLAFNHAMIFHSYAHVTSVVVHFSPLLLTYGLRWYAAPVGSGLLGSREFRICDTDAASCAEVSSFELVGGALLRFYLWWLCLYYMWIFVALGSYIERHSYQTLWDRILVMKPVGPLLQKLLKTWPKLLVQLVYLLIHLFFSTSTMCIAVILWHSQIAHLMFVAAIGLSTIKNAGEFYFDIFQRQYAEAADGKNPVSK
;
A
#
# COMPACT_ATOMS: atom_id res chain seq x y z
N MET A 1 35.37 41.46 -16.71
CA MET A 1 34.87 40.86 -15.43
C MET A 1 33.83 39.82 -15.81
N PRO A 2 34.07 38.54 -15.62
CA PRO A 2 33.12 37.52 -15.97
C PRO A 2 32.13 37.31 -14.80
N LEU A 3 30.85 37.59 -15.05
CA LEU A 3 29.73 37.44 -14.11
C LEU A 3 29.09 36.03 -14.13
N ASP A 4 29.74 35.03 -14.76
CA ASP A 4 29.11 33.76 -15.10
C ASP A 4 29.49 32.57 -14.21
N ALA A 5 30.26 32.78 -13.13
CA ALA A 5 30.74 31.66 -12.30
C ALA A 5 29.80 31.26 -11.12
N THR A 6 28.77 32.07 -10.83
CA THR A 6 27.89 31.83 -9.66
C THR A 6 26.58 31.12 -10.02
N TRP A 7 26.20 31.11 -11.29
CA TRP A 7 24.93 30.55 -11.76
C TRP A 7 24.79 29.01 -11.63
N PRO A 8 25.82 28.20 -11.92
CA PRO A 8 25.73 26.73 -11.73
C PRO A 8 25.59 26.32 -10.27
N VAL A 9 26.25 27.01 -9.35
CA VAL A 9 26.25 26.67 -7.91
C VAL A 9 24.90 26.97 -7.27
N GLN A 10 24.22 28.04 -7.67
CA GLN A 10 22.90 28.37 -7.18
C GLN A 10 21.85 27.37 -7.68
N HIS A 11 21.98 26.86 -8.91
CA HIS A 11 21.05 25.86 -9.46
C HIS A 11 21.21 24.50 -8.78
N GLU A 12 22.43 24.10 -8.45
CA GLU A 12 22.73 22.89 -7.67
C GLU A 12 22.19 23.03 -6.24
N LEU A 13 22.43 24.15 -5.58
CA LEU A 13 21.92 24.38 -4.21
C LEU A 13 20.39 24.39 -4.14
N LEU A 14 19.71 25.00 -5.11
CA LEU A 14 18.24 24.97 -5.19
C LEU A 14 17.70 23.58 -5.43
N LYS A 15 18.39 22.78 -6.22
CA LYS A 15 18.06 21.37 -6.47
C LYS A 15 18.23 20.55 -5.19
N ASP A 16 19.34 20.74 -4.47
CA ASP A 16 19.62 20.07 -3.21
C ASP A 16 18.60 20.43 -2.11
N ILE A 17 18.21 21.71 -2.03
CA ILE A 17 17.14 22.16 -1.13
C ILE A 17 15.80 21.55 -1.51
N ALA A 18 15.46 21.45 -2.79
CA ALA A 18 14.25 20.83 -3.26
C ALA A 18 14.23 19.32 -2.94
N GLU A 19 15.37 18.62 -3.09
CA GLU A 19 15.53 17.22 -2.70
C GLU A 19 15.37 17.02 -1.18
N LEU A 20 15.95 17.89 -0.36
CA LEU A 20 15.76 17.89 1.08
C LEU A 20 14.30 18.14 1.48
N LEU A 21 13.63 19.11 0.87
CA LEU A 21 12.22 19.39 1.12
C LEU A 21 11.33 18.22 0.70
N LEU A 22 11.64 17.54 -0.39
CA LEU A 22 10.95 16.33 -0.84
C LEU A 22 11.03 15.17 0.17
N VAL A 23 12.15 15.07 0.89
CA VAL A 23 12.35 14.03 1.91
C VAL A 23 11.66 14.41 3.24
N PHE A 24 11.83 15.65 3.69
CA PHE A 24 11.41 16.07 5.02
C PHE A 24 9.95 16.54 5.10
N LEU A 25 9.40 17.17 4.04
CA LEU A 25 8.02 17.66 4.06
C LEU A 25 6.98 16.53 4.23
N PRO A 26 7.04 15.41 3.47
CA PRO A 26 6.13 14.30 3.69
C PRO A 26 6.30 13.66 5.07
N GLY A 27 7.53 13.53 5.55
CA GLY A 27 7.82 13.03 6.89
C GLY A 27 7.25 13.94 7.98
N ALA A 28 7.40 15.27 7.84
CA ALA A 28 6.85 16.25 8.76
C ALA A 28 5.32 16.27 8.75
N VAL A 29 4.69 16.15 7.57
CA VAL A 29 3.23 16.04 7.44
C VAL A 29 2.74 14.79 8.13
N VAL A 30 3.35 13.63 7.86
CA VAL A 30 2.98 12.36 8.50
C VAL A 30 3.23 12.40 10.01
N LEU A 31 4.36 12.95 10.45
CA LEU A 31 4.66 13.12 11.88
C LEU A 31 3.64 14.03 12.56
N THR A 32 3.24 15.13 11.92
CA THR A 32 2.20 16.04 12.45
C THR A 32 0.87 15.31 12.59
N VAL A 33 0.52 14.45 11.63
CA VAL A 33 -0.69 13.61 11.67
C VAL A 33 -0.60 12.59 12.80
N VAL A 34 0.54 11.91 12.95
CA VAL A 34 0.78 10.94 14.03
C VAL A 34 0.67 11.63 15.40
N LEU A 35 1.29 12.81 15.57
CA LEU A 35 1.22 13.58 16.80
C LEU A 35 -0.19 14.09 17.08
N ARG A 36 -0.95 14.53 16.07
CA ARG A 36 -2.37 14.87 16.21
C ARG A 36 -3.22 13.66 16.57
N GLN A 37 -2.95 12.49 15.95
CA GLN A 37 -3.65 11.26 16.31
C GLN A 37 -3.34 10.80 17.73
N SER A 38 -2.12 10.95 18.23
CA SER A 38 -1.81 10.65 19.63
C SER A 38 -2.61 11.56 20.59
N LYS A 39 -2.82 12.83 20.22
CA LYS A 39 -3.71 13.75 20.97
C LYS A 39 -5.18 13.37 20.85
N VAL A 40 -5.62 12.86 19.69
CA VAL A 40 -6.99 12.34 19.48
C VAL A 40 -7.19 11.05 20.29
N VAL A 41 -6.21 10.15 20.30
CA VAL A 41 -6.26 8.93 21.13
C VAL A 41 -6.26 9.28 22.62
N ALA A 42 -5.44 10.25 23.07
CA ALA A 42 -5.47 10.75 24.44
C ALA A 42 -6.80 11.45 24.79
N ALA A 43 -7.35 12.22 23.85
CA ALA A 43 -8.68 12.83 24.02
C ALA A 43 -9.81 11.81 24.04
N LEU A 44 -9.71 10.72 23.27
CA LEU A 44 -10.65 9.59 23.32
C LEU A 44 -10.53 8.81 24.65
N ALA A 45 -9.31 8.65 25.18
CA ALA A 45 -9.09 8.06 26.52
C ALA A 45 -9.68 8.92 27.62
N GLN A 46 -9.53 10.26 27.55
CA GLN A 46 -10.17 11.20 28.49
C GLN A 46 -11.70 11.24 28.36
N LEU A 47 -12.26 10.91 27.18
CA LEU A 47 -13.71 10.82 26.96
C LEU A 47 -14.32 9.55 27.60
N ASN A 48 -13.52 8.51 27.83
CA ASN A 48 -13.99 7.36 28.61
C ASN A 48 -14.30 7.74 30.07
N ASP A 49 -13.62 8.75 30.61
CA ASP A 49 -13.86 9.27 31.96
C ASP A 49 -15.10 10.22 32.04
N LEU A 50 -15.58 10.76 30.91
CA LEU A 50 -16.73 11.67 30.85
C LEU A 50 -18.05 10.95 30.57
N GLN A 51 -18.12 9.63 30.83
CA GLN A 51 -19.24 8.74 30.44
C GLN A 51 -20.60 9.01 31.12
N GLU A 52 -20.71 9.97 32.01
CA GLU A 52 -21.89 10.12 32.87
C GLU A 52 -22.90 11.22 32.49
N ARG A 53 -22.75 11.95 31.37
CA ARG A 53 -23.71 13.01 31.03
C ARG A 53 -24.23 12.90 29.60
N GLY A 54 -25.54 13.11 29.37
CA GLY A 54 -26.29 12.91 28.12
C GLY A 54 -25.84 13.69 26.88
N ASP A 55 -24.91 14.66 26.97
CA ASP A 55 -24.35 15.40 25.82
C ASP A 55 -23.24 14.64 25.06
N ARG A 56 -22.94 13.45 25.49
CA ARG A 56 -21.80 12.66 25.02
C ARG A 56 -21.95 12.17 23.57
N GLN A 57 -23.13 11.73 23.16
CA GLN A 57 -23.33 11.19 21.81
C GLN A 57 -23.11 12.25 20.71
N ASN A 58 -23.60 13.47 20.96
CA ASN A 58 -23.39 14.58 20.03
C ASN A 58 -21.93 15.01 19.96
N ALA A 59 -21.22 15.06 21.10
CA ALA A 59 -19.80 15.39 21.16
C ALA A 59 -18.92 14.30 20.48
N LEU A 60 -19.28 13.02 20.61
CA LEU A 60 -18.60 11.92 19.91
C LEU A 60 -18.81 11.95 18.41
N ALA A 61 -20.05 12.25 17.95
CA ALA A 61 -20.36 12.38 16.54
C ALA A 61 -19.62 13.56 15.90
N MET A 62 -19.57 14.72 16.57
CA MET A 62 -18.81 15.89 16.11
C MET A 62 -17.32 15.62 16.01
N LYS A 63 -16.73 14.90 16.96
CA LYS A 63 -15.32 14.51 16.92
C LYS A 63 -15.03 13.47 15.83
N ALA A 64 -15.92 12.53 15.59
CA ALA A 64 -15.79 11.57 14.49
C ALA A 64 -15.76 12.28 13.13
N ILE A 65 -16.69 13.25 12.91
CA ILE A 65 -16.73 14.06 11.70
C ILE A 65 -15.43 14.86 11.52
N GLU A 66 -14.89 15.46 12.59
CA GLU A 66 -13.63 16.23 12.51
C GLU A 66 -12.45 15.32 12.15
N VAL A 67 -12.37 14.09 12.70
CA VAL A 67 -11.35 13.10 12.34
C VAL A 67 -11.47 12.69 10.88
N ASP A 68 -12.68 12.43 10.39
CA ASP A 68 -12.93 12.05 8.99
C ASP A 68 -12.56 13.19 8.04
N LYS A 69 -12.86 14.44 8.40
CA LYS A 69 -12.46 15.64 7.65
C LYS A 69 -10.93 15.77 7.54
N GLN A 70 -10.20 15.51 8.64
CA GLN A 70 -8.74 15.53 8.62
C GLN A 70 -8.18 14.41 7.71
N TRP A 71 -8.75 13.21 7.78
CA TRP A 71 -8.36 12.11 6.89
C TRP A 71 -8.65 12.41 5.42
N PHE A 72 -9.75 13.07 5.13
CA PHE A 72 -10.08 13.51 3.77
C PHE A 72 -9.00 14.46 3.22
N ILE A 73 -8.66 15.52 3.97
CA ILE A 73 -7.62 16.48 3.57
C ILE A 73 -6.30 15.77 3.33
N LEU A 74 -5.89 14.89 4.23
CA LEU A 74 -4.64 14.13 4.11
C LEU A 74 -4.65 13.16 2.93
N GLY A 75 -5.76 12.47 2.71
CA GLY A 75 -5.91 11.52 1.61
C GLY A 75 -5.81 12.22 0.25
N VAL A 76 -6.51 13.34 0.08
CA VAL A 76 -6.44 14.15 -1.14
C VAL A 76 -5.04 14.72 -1.33
N SER A 77 -4.46 15.33 -0.28
CA SER A 77 -3.11 15.90 -0.34
C SER A 77 -2.06 14.84 -0.69
N ASN A 78 -2.14 13.64 -0.08
CA ASN A 78 -1.25 12.54 -0.41
C ASN A 78 -1.37 12.12 -1.88
N SER A 79 -2.57 12.07 -2.43
CA SER A 79 -2.78 11.70 -3.84
C SER A 79 -2.20 12.76 -4.78
N TRP A 80 -2.43 14.03 -4.47
CA TRP A 80 -1.89 15.15 -5.25
C TRP A 80 -0.35 15.18 -5.21
N VAL A 81 0.26 15.08 -4.02
CA VAL A 81 1.72 15.03 -3.86
C VAL A 81 2.29 13.80 -4.55
N THR A 82 1.65 12.63 -4.44
CA THR A 82 2.09 11.41 -5.13
C THR A 82 2.13 11.60 -6.64
N ALA A 83 1.07 12.18 -7.24
CA ALA A 83 1.00 12.44 -8.68
C ALA A 83 2.07 13.45 -9.11
N TYR A 84 2.26 14.52 -8.32
CA TYR A 84 3.27 15.53 -8.59
C TYR A 84 4.69 14.97 -8.55
N VAL A 85 5.06 14.21 -7.52
CA VAL A 85 6.38 13.57 -7.40
C VAL A 85 6.62 12.58 -8.53
N MET A 86 5.61 11.79 -8.89
CA MET A 86 5.72 10.84 -10.00
C MET A 86 5.85 11.54 -11.36
N GLY A 87 5.22 12.70 -11.56
CA GLY A 87 5.33 13.46 -12.79
C GLY A 87 6.63 14.26 -12.91
N ALA A 88 7.07 14.87 -11.82
CA ALA A 88 8.25 15.75 -11.83
C ALA A 88 9.56 14.99 -11.57
N TRP A 89 9.55 14.03 -10.65
CA TRP A 89 10.77 13.35 -10.16
C TRP A 89 10.59 11.84 -9.96
N PRO A 90 10.20 11.07 -10.97
CA PRO A 90 9.91 9.63 -10.83
C PRO A 90 11.11 8.83 -10.29
N LYS A 91 12.33 9.20 -10.61
CA LYS A 91 13.56 8.55 -10.12
C LYS A 91 13.76 8.70 -8.62
N TYR A 92 13.23 9.76 -8.00
CA TYR A 92 13.34 10.02 -6.56
C TYR A 92 12.10 9.59 -5.77
N TYR A 93 11.13 8.95 -6.41
CA TYR A 93 9.90 8.53 -5.73
C TYR A 93 10.17 7.63 -4.52
N TYR A 94 11.27 6.86 -4.50
CA TYR A 94 11.66 6.01 -3.36
C TYR A 94 11.86 6.80 -2.06
N LEU A 95 12.31 8.07 -2.14
CA LEU A 95 12.47 8.96 -0.98
C LEU A 95 11.12 9.36 -0.37
N PHE A 96 10.12 9.59 -1.20
CA PHE A 96 8.76 9.87 -0.77
C PHE A 96 8.03 8.60 -0.32
N TYR A 97 8.22 7.50 -1.05
CA TYR A 97 7.59 6.21 -0.79
C TYR A 97 7.93 5.66 0.60
N THR A 98 9.22 5.64 0.95
CA THR A 98 9.71 4.98 2.17
C THR A 98 9.10 5.56 3.44
N PRO A 99 9.22 6.88 3.75
CA PRO A 99 8.63 7.45 4.98
C PRO A 99 7.10 7.35 4.96
N LYS A 100 6.46 7.52 3.81
CA LYS A 100 5.02 7.38 3.67
C LYS A 100 4.54 6.00 4.07
N VAL A 101 5.13 4.96 3.48
CA VAL A 101 4.71 3.57 3.72
C VAL A 101 5.02 3.13 5.15
N LEU A 102 6.22 3.43 5.66
CA LEU A 102 6.59 3.10 7.05
C LEU A 102 5.64 3.74 8.07
N SER A 103 5.30 5.02 7.88
CA SER A 103 4.38 5.72 8.77
C SER A 103 2.97 5.14 8.73
N LEU A 104 2.47 4.79 7.52
CA LEU A 104 1.15 4.18 7.38
C LEU A 104 1.10 2.76 7.94
N ILE A 105 2.16 1.96 7.79
CA ILE A 105 2.25 0.62 8.40
C ILE A 105 2.32 0.74 9.92
N PHE A 106 3.09 1.69 10.45
CA PHE A 106 3.14 1.93 11.90
C PHE A 106 1.77 2.33 12.48
N LEU A 107 1.08 3.28 11.85
CA LEU A 107 -0.28 3.64 12.25
C LEU A 107 -1.25 2.45 12.16
N ARG A 108 -1.07 1.60 11.16
CA ARG A 108 -1.85 0.37 11.01
C ARG A 108 -1.57 -0.63 12.12
N LEU A 109 -0.30 -0.81 12.49
CA LEU A 109 0.08 -1.66 13.62
C LEU A 109 -0.66 -1.23 14.89
N VAL A 110 -0.63 0.07 15.23
CA VAL A 110 -1.34 0.60 16.41
C VAL A 110 -2.84 0.32 16.34
N LYS A 111 -3.48 0.63 15.21
CA LYS A 111 -4.94 0.39 15.04
C LYS A 111 -5.30 -1.10 15.02
N PHE A 112 -4.48 -1.94 14.42
CA PHE A 112 -4.72 -3.38 14.35
C PHE A 112 -4.52 -4.04 15.71
N TYR A 113 -3.57 -3.56 16.50
CA TYR A 113 -3.36 -4.08 17.85
C TYR A 113 -4.61 -3.88 18.73
N THR A 114 -5.18 -2.67 18.70
CA THR A 114 -6.41 -2.36 19.48
C THR A 114 -7.65 -3.16 19.02
N LYS A 115 -7.67 -3.59 17.73
CA LYS A 115 -8.79 -4.33 17.15
C LYS A 115 -8.56 -5.85 17.06
N LYS A 116 -7.50 -6.39 17.67
CA LYS A 116 -7.12 -7.81 17.54
C LYS A 116 -6.87 -8.26 16.08
N GLN A 117 -6.34 -7.38 15.25
CA GLN A 117 -6.13 -7.57 13.81
C GLN A 117 -4.64 -7.55 13.41
N HIS A 118 -3.71 -7.51 14.36
CA HIS A 118 -2.28 -7.34 14.06
C HIS A 118 -1.68 -8.50 13.26
N PHE A 119 -2.29 -9.69 13.26
CA PHE A 119 -1.88 -10.80 12.39
C PHE A 119 -2.07 -10.52 10.90
N LEU A 120 -2.92 -9.54 10.52
CA LEU A 120 -2.99 -9.07 9.14
C LEU A 120 -1.68 -8.44 8.64
N LEU A 121 -0.77 -8.03 9.52
CA LEU A 121 0.54 -7.50 9.12
C LEU A 121 1.50 -8.59 8.60
N TRP A 122 1.13 -9.86 8.73
CA TRP A 122 1.82 -10.98 8.10
C TRP A 122 1.42 -11.21 6.64
N ASP A 123 0.38 -10.51 6.16
CA ASP A 123 -0.08 -10.64 4.79
C ASP A 123 0.97 -10.17 3.79
N PHE A 124 0.93 -10.76 2.60
CA PHE A 124 1.89 -10.54 1.52
C PHE A 124 2.17 -9.05 1.23
N CYS A 125 1.12 -8.22 1.28
CA CYS A 125 1.25 -6.81 0.93
C CYS A 125 2.24 -6.04 1.83
N TYR A 126 2.34 -6.37 3.11
CA TYR A 126 3.31 -5.73 4.00
C TYR A 126 4.72 -6.23 3.74
N TRP A 127 4.89 -7.54 3.55
CA TRP A 127 6.19 -8.15 3.24
C TRP A 127 6.75 -7.67 1.90
N ALA A 128 5.89 -7.51 0.88
CA ALA A 128 6.27 -6.94 -0.40
C ALA A 128 6.71 -5.46 -0.27
N ASN A 129 6.05 -4.66 0.58
CA ASN A 129 6.50 -3.29 0.87
C ASN A 129 7.84 -3.27 1.61
N PHE A 130 8.07 -4.16 2.57
CA PHE A 130 9.39 -4.29 3.23
C PHE A 130 10.46 -4.72 2.23
N LEU A 131 10.16 -5.62 1.30
CA LEU A 131 11.07 -6.01 0.23
C LEU A 131 11.44 -4.81 -0.67
N CYS A 132 10.46 -3.97 -1.03
CA CYS A 132 10.71 -2.73 -1.78
C CYS A 132 11.67 -1.79 -1.01
N ILE A 133 11.42 -1.57 0.27
CA ILE A 133 12.26 -0.73 1.14
C ILE A 133 13.65 -1.35 1.27
N PHE A 134 13.73 -2.67 1.50
CA PHE A 134 15.01 -3.38 1.59
C PHE A 134 15.83 -3.23 0.31
N TYR A 135 15.22 -3.37 -0.87
CA TYR A 135 15.90 -3.11 -2.14
C TYR A 135 16.42 -1.68 -2.18
N CYS A 136 15.56 -0.68 -1.98
CA CYS A 136 15.93 0.72 -2.12
C CYS A 136 17.07 1.15 -1.18
N TRP A 137 17.15 0.59 0.03
CA TRP A 137 18.06 1.10 1.06
C TRP A 137 19.26 0.21 1.35
N PHE A 138 19.17 -1.09 1.11
CA PHE A 138 20.22 -2.04 1.49
C PHE A 138 20.87 -2.74 0.29
N ARG A 139 20.12 -2.98 -0.80
CA ARG A 139 20.62 -3.73 -1.95
C ARG A 139 20.22 -3.14 -3.30
N PRO A 140 20.37 -1.79 -3.50
CA PRO A 140 20.00 -1.12 -4.75
C PRO A 140 20.81 -1.59 -5.96
N GLU A 141 21.99 -2.16 -5.71
CA GLU A 141 22.91 -2.68 -6.72
C GLU A 141 22.53 -4.08 -7.27
N SER A 142 21.46 -4.72 -6.76
CA SER A 142 21.10 -6.08 -7.15
C SER A 142 19.98 -6.12 -8.21
N PRO A 143 20.27 -6.36 -9.50
CA PRO A 143 19.25 -6.49 -10.54
C PRO A 143 18.29 -7.65 -10.29
N ALA A 144 18.82 -8.78 -9.77
CA ALA A 144 18.01 -9.96 -9.44
C ALA A 144 16.98 -9.65 -8.35
N LEU A 145 17.34 -8.85 -7.35
CA LEU A 145 16.41 -8.41 -6.31
C LEU A 145 15.39 -7.40 -6.88
N PHE A 146 15.81 -6.48 -7.75
CA PHE A 146 14.89 -5.57 -8.41
C PHE A 146 13.84 -6.32 -9.25
N ARG A 147 14.25 -7.34 -10.03
CA ARG A 147 13.32 -8.20 -10.77
C ARG A 147 12.29 -8.83 -9.82
N THR A 148 12.72 -9.31 -8.67
CA THR A 148 11.82 -9.87 -7.64
C THR A 148 10.83 -8.83 -7.11
N VAL A 149 11.32 -7.64 -6.73
CA VAL A 149 10.51 -6.49 -6.30
C VAL A 149 9.51 -6.10 -7.36
N PHE A 150 9.97 -5.99 -8.62
CA PHE A 150 9.12 -5.62 -9.76
C PHE A 150 7.97 -6.61 -9.94
N MET A 151 8.27 -7.90 -9.98
CA MET A 151 7.25 -8.94 -10.18
C MET A 151 6.24 -9.00 -9.03
N CYS A 152 6.69 -8.86 -7.78
CA CYS A 152 5.80 -8.80 -6.62
C CYS A 152 4.90 -7.55 -6.63
N ALA A 153 5.43 -6.40 -7.00
CA ALA A 153 4.70 -5.13 -7.00
C ALA A 153 3.70 -5.04 -8.14
N ASN A 154 4.09 -5.44 -9.36
CA ASN A 154 3.28 -5.33 -10.58
C ASN A 154 2.35 -6.54 -10.80
N GLY A 155 2.68 -7.67 -10.20
CA GLY A 155 1.85 -8.86 -10.17
C GLY A 155 0.85 -8.81 -9.01
N PRO A 156 0.98 -9.73 -8.03
CA PRO A 156 -0.07 -9.95 -7.03
C PRO A 156 -0.46 -8.70 -6.25
N LEU A 157 0.48 -7.79 -5.97
CA LEU A 157 0.20 -6.62 -5.14
C LEU A 157 -0.70 -5.61 -5.88
N ALA A 158 -0.36 -5.22 -7.10
CA ALA A 158 -1.17 -4.28 -7.88
C ALA A 158 -2.53 -4.89 -8.27
N TRP A 159 -2.56 -6.17 -8.68
CA TRP A 159 -3.80 -6.85 -9.04
C TRP A 159 -4.75 -7.06 -7.87
N SER A 160 -4.26 -7.10 -6.64
CA SER A 160 -5.11 -7.16 -5.45
C SER A 160 -5.97 -5.90 -5.27
N VAL A 161 -5.58 -4.76 -5.85
CA VAL A 161 -6.42 -3.55 -5.88
C VAL A 161 -7.76 -3.83 -6.56
N LEU A 162 -7.72 -4.58 -7.68
CA LEU A 162 -8.91 -4.99 -8.41
C LEU A 162 -9.64 -6.12 -7.70
N ALA A 163 -8.91 -7.14 -7.24
CA ALA A 163 -9.49 -8.33 -6.61
C ALA A 163 -10.26 -8.00 -5.31
N PHE A 164 -9.80 -7.01 -4.54
CA PHE A 164 -10.44 -6.57 -3.30
C PHE A 164 -11.29 -5.29 -3.44
N ASN A 165 -11.49 -4.80 -4.68
CA ASN A 165 -12.23 -3.57 -4.96
C ASN A 165 -11.76 -2.39 -4.10
N HIS A 166 -10.45 -2.21 -3.98
CA HIS A 166 -9.92 -1.09 -3.21
C HIS A 166 -10.37 0.25 -3.79
N ALA A 167 -10.86 1.12 -2.90
CA ALA A 167 -11.45 2.39 -3.25
C ALA A 167 -10.70 3.56 -2.58
N MET A 168 -10.50 4.65 -3.31
CA MET A 168 -9.86 5.87 -2.80
C MET A 168 -10.88 6.71 -1.99
N ILE A 169 -11.34 6.15 -0.88
CA ILE A 169 -12.29 6.82 0.02
C ILE A 169 -11.49 7.69 0.99
N PHE A 170 -11.35 8.97 0.67
CA PHE A 170 -10.39 9.87 1.31
C PHE A 170 -10.62 10.10 2.81
N HIS A 171 -11.86 10.14 3.29
CA HIS A 171 -12.16 10.29 4.72
C HIS A 171 -11.90 9.00 5.51
N SER A 172 -11.70 7.87 4.85
CA SER A 172 -11.44 6.59 5.51
C SER A 172 -9.96 6.23 5.50
N TYR A 173 -9.31 6.35 6.64
CA TYR A 173 -7.92 5.90 6.83
C TYR A 173 -7.69 4.45 6.35
N ALA A 174 -8.63 3.54 6.63
CA ALA A 174 -8.47 2.13 6.28
C ALA A 174 -8.41 1.91 4.76
N HIS A 175 -9.29 2.60 4.01
CA HIS A 175 -9.33 2.51 2.55
C HIS A 175 -8.12 3.18 1.90
N VAL A 176 -7.80 4.43 2.29
CA VAL A 176 -6.61 5.14 1.76
C VAL A 176 -5.33 4.34 2.01
N THR A 177 -5.14 3.83 3.23
CA THR A 177 -3.95 3.04 3.55
C THR A 177 -3.91 1.73 2.75
N SER A 178 -5.06 1.07 2.53
CA SER A 178 -5.11 -0.13 1.69
C SER A 178 -4.69 0.18 0.25
N VAL A 179 -5.22 1.25 -0.35
CA VAL A 179 -4.78 1.67 -1.69
C VAL A 179 -3.29 1.99 -1.71
N VAL A 180 -2.77 2.77 -0.75
CA VAL A 180 -1.35 3.14 -0.72
C VAL A 180 -0.43 1.92 -0.62
N VAL A 181 -0.73 0.97 0.26
CA VAL A 181 0.11 -0.24 0.45
C VAL A 181 0.16 -1.10 -0.81
N HIS A 182 -0.88 -1.11 -1.64
CA HIS A 182 -0.93 -1.92 -2.86
C HIS A 182 -0.51 -1.17 -4.13
N PHE A 183 -0.81 0.13 -4.21
CA PHE A 183 -0.55 0.93 -5.41
C PHE A 183 0.82 1.64 -5.41
N SER A 184 1.32 2.05 -4.24
CA SER A 184 2.62 2.76 -4.17
C SER A 184 3.82 1.93 -4.61
N PRO A 185 3.91 0.60 -4.35
CA PRO A 185 4.97 -0.24 -4.91
C PRO A 185 4.96 -0.31 -6.44
N LEU A 186 3.78 -0.31 -7.07
CA LEU A 186 3.63 -0.23 -8.51
C LEU A 186 4.24 1.07 -9.05
N LEU A 187 3.94 2.22 -8.44
CA LEU A 187 4.52 3.51 -8.78
C LEU A 187 6.04 3.54 -8.57
N LEU A 188 6.52 2.98 -7.47
CA LEU A 188 7.96 2.87 -7.17
C LEU A 188 8.68 2.11 -8.28
N THR A 189 8.19 0.94 -8.64
CA THR A 189 8.83 0.10 -9.64
C THR A 189 8.71 0.68 -11.05
N TYR A 190 7.63 1.40 -11.37
CA TYR A 190 7.53 2.19 -12.59
C TYR A 190 8.61 3.28 -12.65
N GLY A 191 8.76 4.08 -11.60
CA GLY A 191 9.76 5.12 -11.53
C GLY A 191 11.19 4.58 -11.66
N LEU A 192 11.52 3.53 -10.92
CA LEU A 192 12.85 2.92 -10.98
C LEU A 192 13.14 2.22 -12.31
N ARG A 193 12.18 1.49 -12.87
CA ARG A 193 12.39 0.73 -14.13
C ARG A 193 12.67 1.62 -15.33
N TRP A 194 12.00 2.77 -15.39
CA TRP A 194 12.01 3.59 -16.61
C TRP A 194 12.78 4.92 -16.46
N TYR A 195 13.03 5.36 -15.22
CA TYR A 195 13.64 6.67 -14.95
C TYR A 195 14.85 6.63 -14.00
N ALA A 196 15.24 5.45 -13.47
CA ALA A 196 16.47 5.37 -12.69
C ALA A 196 17.64 5.80 -13.58
N ALA A 197 18.27 6.93 -13.22
CA ALA A 197 19.42 7.40 -13.95
C ALA A 197 20.67 6.61 -13.54
N PRO A 198 21.61 6.38 -14.46
CA PRO A 198 22.96 6.07 -14.06
C PRO A 198 23.51 7.25 -13.24
N VAL A 199 24.36 6.93 -12.28
CA VAL A 199 24.96 7.76 -11.25
C VAL A 199 25.13 9.21 -11.63
N GLY A 200 24.58 10.10 -10.82
CA GLY A 200 24.83 11.54 -10.89
C GLY A 200 24.76 12.15 -9.50
N SER A 201 25.66 13.06 -9.21
CA SER A 201 25.83 13.76 -7.95
C SER A 201 24.55 14.39 -7.40
N GLY A 202 24.01 13.86 -6.31
CA GLY A 202 22.96 14.49 -5.50
C GLY A 202 23.38 14.52 -4.03
N LEU A 203 22.81 15.45 -3.25
CA LEU A 203 23.13 15.73 -1.83
C LEU A 203 23.02 14.49 -0.91
N LEU A 204 22.22 13.50 -1.28
CA LEU A 204 22.00 12.26 -0.52
C LEU A 204 22.91 11.11 -0.97
N GLY A 205 24.03 11.43 -1.68
CA GLY A 205 24.90 10.42 -2.27
C GLY A 205 24.11 9.60 -3.29
N SER A 206 24.36 9.78 -4.57
CA SER A 206 23.68 9.09 -5.64
C SER A 206 23.60 7.59 -5.37
N ARG A 207 22.42 7.11 -4.94
CA ARG A 207 22.18 5.67 -4.89
C ARG A 207 22.02 5.19 -6.31
N GLU A 208 22.98 4.39 -6.74
CA GLU A 208 22.89 3.68 -8.00
C GLU A 208 21.86 2.57 -7.86
N PHE A 209 20.74 2.72 -8.57
CA PHE A 209 19.82 1.64 -8.75
C PHE A 209 20.25 0.82 -9.97
N ARG A 210 20.82 -0.34 -9.72
CA ARG A 210 21.13 -1.28 -10.78
C ARG A 210 19.88 -2.08 -11.14
N ILE A 211 19.23 -1.68 -12.24
CA ILE A 211 17.98 -2.28 -12.73
C ILE A 211 18.27 -3.46 -13.64
N CYS A 212 19.28 -3.31 -14.51
CA CYS A 212 19.72 -4.27 -15.51
C CYS A 212 21.12 -4.80 -15.13
N ASP A 213 21.52 -5.95 -15.68
CA ASP A 213 22.78 -6.60 -15.32
C ASP A 213 24.00 -5.81 -15.81
N THR A 214 23.95 -5.26 -17.02
CA THR A 214 25.05 -4.47 -17.62
C THR A 214 24.53 -3.08 -18.07
N ASP A 215 23.62 -3.05 -19.00
CA ASP A 215 23.07 -1.86 -19.64
C ASP A 215 21.55 -1.99 -19.82
N ALA A 216 20.93 -0.99 -20.45
CA ALA A 216 19.49 -0.99 -20.70
C ALA A 216 19.04 -2.14 -21.65
N ALA A 217 19.92 -2.59 -22.54
CA ALA A 217 19.62 -3.68 -23.47
C ALA A 217 19.52 -5.02 -22.74
N SER A 218 20.37 -5.27 -21.73
CA SER A 218 20.33 -6.50 -20.91
C SER A 218 19.00 -6.68 -20.18
N CYS A 219 18.27 -5.62 -19.92
CA CYS A 219 16.92 -5.73 -19.39
C CYS A 219 15.90 -6.31 -20.37
N ALA A 220 16.08 -6.10 -21.68
CA ALA A 220 15.21 -6.65 -22.71
C ALA A 220 15.45 -8.16 -22.93
N GLU A 221 16.64 -8.64 -22.60
CA GLU A 221 17.05 -10.04 -22.75
C GLU A 221 16.59 -10.94 -21.59
N VAL A 222 16.10 -10.34 -20.47
CA VAL A 222 15.66 -11.11 -19.30
C VAL A 222 14.47 -11.99 -19.67
N SER A 223 14.64 -13.31 -19.48
CA SER A 223 13.59 -14.27 -19.83
C SER A 223 12.39 -14.20 -18.89
N SER A 224 11.20 -14.54 -19.40
CA SER A 224 9.99 -14.65 -18.56
C SER A 224 10.15 -15.63 -17.42
N PHE A 225 10.93 -16.73 -17.64
CA PHE A 225 11.20 -17.71 -16.62
C PHE A 225 12.06 -17.12 -15.49
N GLU A 226 13.06 -16.32 -15.81
CA GLU A 226 13.89 -15.65 -14.82
C GLU A 226 13.11 -14.61 -13.99
N LEU A 227 12.23 -13.86 -14.65
CA LEU A 227 11.36 -12.89 -13.97
C LEU A 227 10.41 -13.59 -13.01
N VAL A 228 9.56 -14.48 -13.50
CA VAL A 228 8.52 -15.14 -12.71
C VAL A 228 9.12 -16.17 -11.74
N GLY A 229 9.92 -17.11 -12.26
CA GLY A 229 10.55 -18.16 -11.46
C GLY A 229 11.50 -17.59 -10.42
N GLY A 230 12.28 -16.56 -10.79
CA GLY A 230 13.15 -15.85 -9.86
C GLY A 230 12.39 -15.17 -8.72
N ALA A 231 11.28 -14.51 -9.01
CA ALA A 231 10.45 -13.87 -7.97
C ALA A 231 9.78 -14.91 -7.05
N LEU A 232 9.29 -16.00 -7.63
CA LEU A 232 8.70 -17.09 -6.85
C LEU A 232 9.74 -17.72 -5.91
N LEU A 233 10.90 -18.12 -6.42
CA LEU A 233 11.92 -18.85 -5.66
C LEU A 233 12.68 -17.98 -4.65
N ARG A 234 12.97 -16.71 -4.99
CA ARG A 234 13.76 -15.82 -4.12
C ARG A 234 12.95 -15.23 -2.96
N PHE A 235 11.63 -15.10 -3.12
CA PHE A 235 10.84 -14.40 -2.10
C PHE A 235 9.46 -15.02 -1.85
N TYR A 236 8.64 -15.19 -2.91
CA TYR A 236 7.23 -15.49 -2.74
C TYR A 236 6.95 -16.84 -2.05
N LEU A 237 7.61 -17.91 -2.49
CA LEU A 237 7.44 -19.24 -1.90
C LEU A 237 7.93 -19.30 -0.45
N TRP A 238 9.00 -18.59 -0.12
CA TRP A 238 9.46 -18.48 1.27
C TRP A 238 8.44 -17.78 2.14
N TRP A 239 7.88 -16.65 1.68
CA TRP A 239 6.79 -15.99 2.40
C TRP A 239 5.60 -16.94 2.57
N LEU A 240 5.17 -17.63 1.52
CA LEU A 240 4.04 -18.56 1.54
C LEU A 240 4.24 -19.67 2.57
N CYS A 241 5.41 -20.32 2.59
CA CYS A 241 5.75 -21.36 3.55
C CYS A 241 5.79 -20.81 4.98
N LEU A 242 6.44 -19.66 5.19
CA LEU A 242 6.50 -19.01 6.51
C LEU A 242 5.12 -18.61 6.99
N TYR A 243 4.27 -18.05 6.13
CA TYR A 243 2.89 -17.70 6.46
C TYR A 243 2.09 -18.92 6.91
N TYR A 244 2.15 -20.03 6.13
CA TYR A 244 1.46 -21.28 6.49
C TYR A 244 1.93 -21.82 7.83
N MET A 245 3.23 -21.99 8.00
CA MET A 245 3.80 -22.56 9.22
C MET A 245 3.53 -21.70 10.45
N TRP A 246 3.62 -20.38 10.31
CA TRP A 246 3.48 -19.47 11.44
C TRP A 246 2.03 -19.18 11.80
N ILE A 247 1.22 -18.77 10.83
CA ILE A 247 -0.16 -18.32 11.08
C ILE A 247 -1.13 -19.49 11.28
N PHE A 248 -0.98 -20.57 10.48
CA PHE A 248 -1.94 -21.68 10.54
C PHE A 248 -1.50 -22.83 11.42
N VAL A 249 -0.22 -23.21 11.39
CA VAL A 249 0.26 -24.36 12.16
C VAL A 249 0.66 -23.94 13.58
N ALA A 250 1.63 -23.02 13.73
CA ALA A 250 2.18 -22.67 15.03
C ALA A 250 1.21 -21.83 15.89
N LEU A 251 0.62 -20.80 15.31
CA LEU A 251 -0.25 -19.85 16.03
C LEU A 251 -1.74 -20.06 15.81
N GLY A 252 -2.17 -21.02 14.98
CA GLY A 252 -3.57 -21.22 14.61
C GLY A 252 -4.50 -21.36 15.82
N SER A 253 -4.18 -22.25 16.77
CA SER A 253 -4.94 -22.44 18.00
C SER A 253 -4.93 -21.20 18.92
N TYR A 254 -3.83 -20.45 18.94
CA TYR A 254 -3.72 -19.22 19.71
C TYR A 254 -4.60 -18.13 19.12
N ILE A 255 -4.56 -17.93 17.80
CA ILE A 255 -5.35 -16.96 17.05
C ILE A 255 -6.86 -17.22 17.27
N GLU A 256 -7.30 -18.46 17.16
CA GLU A 256 -8.70 -18.83 17.38
C GLU A 256 -9.15 -18.60 18.82
N ARG A 257 -8.37 -19.06 19.78
CA ARG A 257 -8.68 -18.95 21.22
C ARG A 257 -8.87 -17.50 21.67
N HIS A 258 -8.11 -16.56 21.08
CA HIS A 258 -8.16 -15.15 21.45
C HIS A 258 -9.00 -14.30 20.47
N SER A 259 -9.65 -14.95 19.49
CA SER A 259 -10.50 -14.30 18.47
C SER A 259 -9.74 -13.20 17.69
N TYR A 260 -8.48 -13.48 17.35
CA TYR A 260 -7.73 -12.63 16.45
C TYR A 260 -8.19 -12.81 15.00
N GLN A 261 -8.21 -11.73 14.23
CA GLN A 261 -8.58 -11.74 12.82
C GLN A 261 -7.35 -11.87 11.92
N THR A 262 -7.49 -12.69 10.89
CA THR A 262 -6.51 -12.89 9.82
C THR A 262 -7.14 -12.64 8.45
N LEU A 263 -6.34 -12.64 7.38
CA LEU A 263 -6.86 -12.55 6.01
C LEU A 263 -7.75 -13.77 5.68
N TRP A 264 -7.45 -14.92 6.24
CA TRP A 264 -8.26 -16.13 6.10
C TRP A 264 -9.74 -15.88 6.45
N ASP A 265 -10.01 -15.21 7.57
CA ASP A 265 -11.39 -14.94 8.03
C ASP A 265 -12.14 -14.03 7.05
N ARG A 266 -11.42 -13.08 6.42
CA ARG A 266 -11.98 -12.20 5.40
C ARG A 266 -12.26 -12.92 4.08
N ILE A 267 -11.35 -13.80 3.66
CA ILE A 267 -11.49 -14.57 2.42
C ILE A 267 -12.68 -15.55 2.53
N LEU A 268 -12.94 -16.13 3.68
CA LEU A 268 -14.08 -17.04 3.87
C LEU A 268 -15.44 -16.40 3.56
N VAL A 269 -15.59 -15.09 3.71
CA VAL A 269 -16.83 -14.37 3.39
C VAL A 269 -16.82 -13.74 1.99
N MET A 270 -15.68 -13.76 1.30
CA MET A 270 -15.49 -13.10 0.01
C MET A 270 -15.88 -14.01 -1.16
N LYS A 271 -16.72 -13.53 -2.07
CA LYS A 271 -17.07 -14.24 -3.32
C LYS A 271 -16.00 -14.02 -4.39
N PRO A 272 -15.72 -15.03 -5.24
CA PRO A 272 -16.32 -16.37 -5.28
C PRO A 272 -15.61 -17.42 -4.40
N VAL A 273 -14.44 -17.13 -3.85
CA VAL A 273 -13.53 -18.08 -3.18
C VAL A 273 -14.10 -18.59 -1.84
N GLY A 274 -14.70 -17.71 -1.04
CA GLY A 274 -15.20 -18.04 0.28
C GLY A 274 -16.21 -19.21 0.31
N PRO A 275 -17.28 -19.20 -0.53
CA PRO A 275 -18.24 -20.30 -0.59
C PRO A 275 -17.60 -21.67 -0.93
N LEU A 276 -16.57 -21.68 -1.80
CA LEU A 276 -15.83 -22.90 -2.12
C LEU A 276 -15.08 -23.42 -0.89
N LEU A 277 -14.33 -22.56 -0.20
CA LEU A 277 -13.57 -22.94 0.99
C LEU A 277 -14.50 -23.37 2.13
N GLN A 278 -15.62 -22.70 2.33
CA GLN A 278 -16.63 -23.09 3.31
C GLN A 278 -17.23 -24.48 3.02
N LYS A 279 -17.43 -24.81 1.73
CA LYS A 279 -17.88 -26.15 1.32
C LYS A 279 -16.83 -27.20 1.66
N LEU A 280 -15.56 -26.93 1.38
CA LEU A 280 -14.45 -27.83 1.69
C LEU A 280 -14.29 -28.03 3.20
N LEU A 281 -14.49 -27.01 4.02
CA LEU A 281 -14.42 -27.09 5.48
C LEU A 281 -15.45 -28.07 6.11
N LYS A 282 -16.50 -28.43 5.38
CA LYS A 282 -17.49 -29.43 5.85
C LYS A 282 -16.97 -30.84 5.74
N THR A 283 -16.00 -31.14 4.89
CA THR A 283 -15.53 -32.48 4.55
C THR A 283 -14.04 -32.70 4.83
N TRP A 284 -13.23 -31.64 4.82
CA TRP A 284 -11.78 -31.71 4.91
C TRP A 284 -11.25 -31.07 6.21
N PRO A 285 -10.13 -31.57 6.75
CA PRO A 285 -9.45 -30.92 7.87
C PRO A 285 -9.14 -29.45 7.57
N LYS A 286 -9.29 -28.59 8.56
CA LYS A 286 -9.10 -27.14 8.41
C LYS A 286 -7.74 -26.75 7.83
N LEU A 287 -6.64 -27.35 8.33
CA LEU A 287 -5.30 -27.09 7.82
C LEU A 287 -5.16 -27.40 6.32
N LEU A 288 -5.82 -28.47 5.85
CA LEU A 288 -5.80 -28.81 4.42
C LEU A 288 -6.56 -27.78 3.59
N VAL A 289 -7.69 -27.29 4.07
CA VAL A 289 -8.45 -26.23 3.38
C VAL A 289 -7.66 -24.89 3.38
N GLN A 290 -6.93 -24.60 4.44
CA GLN A 290 -6.02 -23.47 4.51
C GLN A 290 -4.86 -23.61 3.52
N LEU A 291 -4.35 -24.82 3.30
CA LEU A 291 -3.37 -25.09 2.25
C LEU A 291 -3.97 -24.84 0.84
N VAL A 292 -5.21 -25.31 0.61
CA VAL A 292 -5.92 -25.02 -0.66
C VAL A 292 -6.07 -23.52 -0.89
N TYR A 293 -6.40 -22.76 0.14
CA TYR A 293 -6.43 -21.29 0.06
C TYR A 293 -5.08 -20.71 -0.37
N LEU A 294 -3.97 -21.18 0.20
CA LEU A 294 -2.64 -20.71 -0.19
C LEU A 294 -2.25 -21.15 -1.61
N LEU A 295 -2.70 -22.31 -2.07
CA LEU A 295 -2.52 -22.72 -3.47
C LEU A 295 -3.32 -21.82 -4.44
N ILE A 296 -4.53 -21.40 -4.07
CA ILE A 296 -5.29 -20.39 -4.84
C ILE A 296 -4.54 -19.07 -4.86
N HIS A 297 -3.97 -18.64 -3.72
CA HIS A 297 -3.17 -17.43 -3.65
C HIS A 297 -1.89 -17.53 -4.50
N LEU A 298 -1.22 -18.68 -4.51
CA LEU A 298 -0.06 -18.97 -5.36
C LEU A 298 -0.45 -18.90 -6.85
N PHE A 299 -1.56 -19.53 -7.24
CA PHE A 299 -2.06 -19.49 -8.60
C PHE A 299 -2.36 -18.05 -9.06
N PHE A 300 -3.09 -17.29 -8.24
CA PHE A 300 -3.37 -15.88 -8.50
C PHE A 300 -2.07 -15.07 -8.68
N SER A 301 -1.12 -15.27 -7.78
CA SER A 301 0.14 -14.53 -7.79
C SER A 301 1.00 -14.88 -9.00
N THR A 302 1.12 -16.16 -9.34
CA THR A 302 1.88 -16.61 -10.52
C THR A 302 1.23 -16.08 -11.80
N SER A 303 -0.09 -16.18 -11.94
CA SER A 303 -0.83 -15.68 -13.11
C SER A 303 -0.63 -14.17 -13.31
N THR A 304 -0.73 -13.40 -12.24
CA THR A 304 -0.52 -11.94 -12.30
C THR A 304 0.94 -11.56 -12.54
N MET A 305 1.91 -12.32 -12.05
CA MET A 305 3.32 -12.17 -12.39
C MET A 305 3.57 -12.47 -13.88
N CYS A 306 2.94 -13.48 -14.47
CA CYS A 306 3.05 -13.74 -15.90
C CYS A 306 2.56 -12.55 -16.74
N ILE A 307 1.49 -11.87 -16.32
CA ILE A 307 1.04 -10.62 -16.97
C ILE A 307 2.06 -9.50 -16.76
N ALA A 308 2.66 -9.40 -15.57
CA ALA A 308 3.66 -8.37 -15.26
C ALA A 308 4.94 -8.47 -16.12
N VAL A 309 5.21 -9.61 -16.75
CA VAL A 309 6.29 -9.74 -17.75
C VAL A 309 6.12 -8.74 -18.90
N ILE A 310 4.89 -8.52 -19.37
CA ILE A 310 4.60 -7.52 -20.41
C ILE A 310 4.98 -6.11 -19.93
N LEU A 311 4.71 -5.82 -18.65
CA LEU A 311 5.01 -4.52 -18.04
C LEU A 311 6.53 -4.30 -17.87
N TRP A 312 7.30 -5.38 -17.72
CA TRP A 312 8.76 -5.31 -17.67
C TRP A 312 9.37 -4.88 -19.02
N HIS A 313 8.82 -5.35 -20.13
CA HIS A 313 9.35 -5.09 -21.46
C HIS A 313 8.76 -3.86 -22.15
N SER A 314 7.61 -3.32 -21.68
CA SER A 314 6.93 -2.19 -22.32
C SER A 314 6.58 -1.09 -21.34
N GLN A 315 7.22 0.07 -21.50
CA GLN A 315 6.91 1.26 -20.72
C GLN A 315 5.47 1.73 -20.90
N ILE A 316 4.96 1.67 -22.15
CA ILE A 316 3.59 2.09 -22.46
C ILE A 316 2.59 1.15 -21.79
N ALA A 317 2.80 -0.17 -21.89
CA ALA A 317 1.94 -1.13 -21.21
C ALA A 317 1.95 -0.92 -19.68
N HIS A 318 3.13 -0.64 -19.10
CA HIS A 318 3.27 -0.37 -17.67
C HIS A 318 2.53 0.93 -17.28
N LEU A 319 2.67 2.01 -18.05
CA LEU A 319 1.95 3.27 -17.84
C LEU A 319 0.43 3.06 -17.91
N MET A 320 -0.04 2.35 -18.93
CA MET A 320 -1.46 2.03 -19.10
C MET A 320 -2.00 1.22 -17.92
N PHE A 321 -1.20 0.29 -17.41
CA PHE A 321 -1.56 -0.50 -16.23
C PHE A 321 -1.63 0.37 -14.97
N VAL A 322 -0.65 1.25 -14.74
CA VAL A 322 -0.68 2.24 -13.64
C VAL A 322 -1.96 3.08 -13.71
N ALA A 323 -2.29 3.59 -14.90
CA ALA A 323 -3.51 4.37 -15.12
C ALA A 323 -4.78 3.54 -14.84
N ALA A 324 -4.85 2.30 -15.34
CA ALA A 324 -5.99 1.42 -15.13
C ALA A 324 -6.24 1.11 -13.64
N ILE A 325 -5.17 0.77 -12.90
CA ILE A 325 -5.27 0.54 -11.45
C ILE A 325 -5.71 1.82 -10.71
N GLY A 326 -5.10 2.97 -11.04
CA GLY A 326 -5.48 4.25 -10.45
C GLY A 326 -6.95 4.61 -10.71
N LEU A 327 -7.39 4.52 -11.96
CA LEU A 327 -8.78 4.81 -12.36
C LEU A 327 -9.78 3.85 -11.69
N SER A 328 -9.42 2.57 -11.51
CA SER A 328 -10.28 1.63 -10.82
C SER A 328 -10.54 2.05 -9.37
N THR A 329 -9.53 2.57 -8.66
CA THR A 329 -9.70 3.04 -7.28
C THR A 329 -10.58 4.28 -7.19
N ILE A 330 -10.50 5.16 -8.20
CA ILE A 330 -11.34 6.37 -8.31
C ILE A 330 -12.78 5.97 -8.61
N LYS A 331 -12.99 5.05 -9.57
CA LYS A 331 -14.32 4.51 -9.90
C LYS A 331 -15.01 3.92 -8.67
N ASN A 332 -14.31 3.02 -7.96
CA ASN A 332 -14.84 2.39 -6.75
C ASN A 332 -15.17 3.42 -5.65
N ALA A 333 -14.38 4.49 -5.54
CA ALA A 333 -14.66 5.59 -4.62
C ALA A 333 -15.89 6.39 -5.05
N GLY A 334 -16.05 6.66 -6.35
CA GLY A 334 -17.22 7.31 -6.90
C GLY A 334 -18.49 6.53 -6.59
N GLU A 335 -18.51 5.22 -6.87
CA GLU A 335 -19.64 4.36 -6.53
C GLU A 335 -19.98 4.43 -5.04
N PHE A 336 -18.98 4.34 -4.15
CA PHE A 336 -19.18 4.45 -2.71
C PHE A 336 -19.82 5.78 -2.31
N TYR A 337 -19.32 6.91 -2.81
CA TYR A 337 -19.85 8.23 -2.45
C TYR A 337 -21.26 8.46 -2.98
N PHE A 338 -21.55 8.05 -4.24
CA PHE A 338 -22.87 8.20 -4.82
C PHE A 338 -23.91 7.31 -4.16
N ASP A 339 -23.55 6.07 -3.78
CA ASP A 339 -24.45 5.18 -3.02
C ASP A 339 -24.85 5.79 -1.66
N ILE A 340 -23.89 6.43 -0.96
CA ILE A 340 -24.19 7.13 0.29
C ILE A 340 -25.15 8.30 0.06
N PHE A 341 -24.84 9.14 -0.94
CA PHE A 341 -25.72 10.29 -1.26
C PHE A 341 -27.12 9.82 -1.67
N GLN A 342 -27.22 8.79 -2.51
CA GLN A 342 -28.52 8.26 -2.92
C GLN A 342 -29.36 7.79 -1.73
N ARG A 343 -28.75 7.08 -0.77
CA ARG A 343 -29.44 6.66 0.45
C ARG A 343 -29.88 7.85 1.30
N GLN A 344 -29.02 8.84 1.49
CA GLN A 344 -29.35 10.05 2.25
C GLN A 344 -30.48 10.85 1.60
N TYR A 345 -30.49 10.97 0.27
CA TYR A 345 -31.60 11.63 -0.45
C TYR A 345 -32.91 10.86 -0.34
N ALA A 346 -32.86 9.52 -0.43
CA ALA A 346 -34.06 8.70 -0.27
C ALA A 346 -34.60 8.79 1.16
N GLU A 347 -33.74 8.71 2.19
CA GLU A 347 -34.15 8.87 3.59
C GLU A 347 -34.74 10.26 3.88
N ALA A 348 -34.18 11.32 3.27
CA ALA A 348 -34.70 12.69 3.39
C ALA A 348 -36.06 12.85 2.69
N ALA A 349 -36.25 12.21 1.53
CA ALA A 349 -37.52 12.23 0.81
C ALA A 349 -38.64 11.48 1.56
N ASP A 350 -38.29 10.41 2.29
CA ASP A 350 -39.20 9.63 3.14
C ASP A 350 -39.55 10.33 4.48
N GLY A 351 -39.03 11.54 4.73
CA GLY A 351 -39.26 12.29 5.98
C GLY A 351 -38.63 11.67 7.23
N LYS A 352 -37.72 10.71 7.06
CA LYS A 352 -36.94 10.09 8.13
C LYS A 352 -35.71 10.95 8.41
N ASN A 353 -35.67 11.56 9.59
CA ASN A 353 -34.50 12.35 10.02
C ASN A 353 -33.19 11.52 9.90
N PRO A 354 -32.13 12.00 9.17
CA PRO A 354 -30.90 11.24 8.94
C PRO A 354 -29.96 11.15 10.17
N VAL A 355 -30.39 11.49 11.37
CA VAL A 355 -29.55 11.66 12.58
C VAL A 355 -29.68 10.52 13.60
N SER A 356 -30.17 9.35 13.24
CA SER A 356 -30.22 8.22 14.19
C SER A 356 -29.76 6.89 13.63
N LYS A 357 -28.47 6.79 13.27
CA LYS A 357 -27.79 5.45 13.32
C LYS A 357 -26.29 5.63 13.43
#